data_be3b0ef20dfa49e07f3224e2bd5bb21b
#
_entry.id   be3b0ef20dfa49e07f3224e2bd5bb21b
#
_cell.length_a   1.000
_cell.length_b   1.000
_cell.length_c   1.000
_cell.angle_alpha   90.00
_cell.angle_beta   90.00
_cell.angle_gamma   90.00
#
_symmetry.space_group_name_H-M   'P 1'
#
loop_
_entity.id
_entity.type
_entity.pdbx_description
1 polymer ?
#
loop_
_entity_poly.entity_id
_entity_poly.type
_entity_poly.pdbx_seq_one_letter_code
_entity_poly.pdbx_strand_id
1 'polypeptide(L)'
;MAAAVIHRASFAALRDVQRPLRPRLIGVAITLGACLLPAAGRAVPSPGSLAARSTPGEAAVSAWLERHREQPTALRLLVQRLPKGGDIHTHLSGAVYAERYLEWAMADGYCVDAKTVQVVAPKDCAKTSTTFPAAELFQSNRKPIYQALIDRWSLRNLPFAGRPGHDQFFEAFGQFGLLSSVQSRKGDMVASVAQNAASQVVSYLELLITTQSAAVRSLAQQLQWNGNLAEMRRQLLNNGLANLVSQGSQELSQMESQKAHRLGCGTATAQPACRVTIRYQQQSDRTREPREVFTQLLYAFELATADPRIVGVNLVSPEDDPVALRDYSLQMAMIQFLRPLYPRVKVSLHAGELAMGLVPPERLRSHIRQAVEVAKAERIGHGVSIAYEDDALGLLQTMRNRRTLVEICLTSNEAILQVQGRSHPFHLYRSQQVPLTLASDDEGISRIDLSHEYQVALQRYHLHYADLKQLARNSLQYSFLAGPSLWQSDAYTRVTPRCASDRPGARITSNRCADFLAGSDRAQAQWRLETEFAAFEAMPQWRRP
;
A
#
# COMPACT_ATOMS: atom_id res chain seq x y z
N MET A 1 4.77 46.29 -32.89
CA MET A 1 5.35 47.63 -32.64
C MET A 1 5.16 47.96 -31.18
N ALA A 2 6.23 48.52 -30.57
CA ALA A 2 6.48 48.91 -29.18
C ALA A 2 6.73 47.74 -28.23
N ALA A 3 7.92 47.38 -27.90
CA ALA A 3 9.18 47.97 -27.41
C ALA A 3 9.25 47.93 -25.88
N ALA A 4 10.19 47.12 -25.44
CA ALA A 4 10.63 46.84 -24.08
C ALA A 4 11.22 48.09 -23.37
N VAL A 5 11.13 48.11 -22.04
CA VAL A 5 12.07 48.87 -21.21
C VAL A 5 12.52 47.97 -20.04
N ILE A 6 13.81 47.67 -20.07
CA ILE A 6 14.56 46.98 -19.02
C ILE A 6 15.08 48.06 -18.05
N HIS A 7 14.82 47.89 -16.76
CA HIS A 7 15.60 48.63 -15.73
C HIS A 7 16.46 47.65 -14.94
N ARG A 8 17.77 47.77 -15.18
CA ARG A 8 18.85 47.27 -14.31
C ARG A 8 19.00 48.24 -13.13
N ALA A 9 19.00 47.72 -11.92
CA ALA A 9 19.53 48.42 -10.75
C ALA A 9 20.71 47.63 -10.18
N SER A 10 21.83 48.33 -10.08
CA SER A 10 23.14 47.83 -9.68
C SER A 10 23.23 47.57 -8.18
N PHE A 11 23.92 46.47 -7.82
CA PHE A 11 24.45 46.23 -6.48
C PHE A 11 25.69 47.07 -6.23
N ALA A 12 25.73 47.84 -5.15
CA ALA A 12 26.92 48.41 -4.55
C ALA A 12 27.13 47.83 -3.15
N ALA A 13 28.34 47.40 -2.93
CA ALA A 13 28.87 46.73 -1.76
C ALA A 13 28.89 47.62 -0.50
N LEU A 14 28.68 47.01 0.66
CA LEU A 14 29.21 47.48 1.93
C LEU A 14 29.92 46.34 2.63
N ARG A 15 31.23 46.48 2.75
CA ARG A 15 32.12 45.66 3.57
C ARG A 15 32.29 46.28 4.96
N ASP A 16 32.57 45.36 5.90
CA ASP A 16 33.30 45.53 7.16
C ASP A 16 32.64 46.33 8.31
N VAL A 17 32.43 45.61 9.40
CA VAL A 17 33.13 45.85 10.68
C VAL A 17 32.97 44.60 11.59
N GLN A 18 34.02 43.83 11.70
CA GLN A 18 34.21 42.88 12.81
C GLN A 18 34.80 43.60 14.03
N ARG A 19 34.19 43.43 15.21
CA ARG A 19 34.89 43.56 16.49
C ARG A 19 34.32 42.53 17.49
N PRO A 20 35.19 41.77 18.19
CA PRO A 20 34.75 40.77 19.16
C PRO A 20 34.52 41.41 20.54
N LEU A 21 33.39 41.10 21.17
CA LEU A 21 33.11 41.40 22.58
C LEU A 21 33.59 40.22 23.45
N ARG A 22 34.49 40.48 24.37
CA ARG A 22 34.95 39.57 25.44
C ARG A 22 33.90 39.50 26.55
N PRO A 23 33.58 38.32 27.09
CA PRO A 23 32.70 38.20 28.26
C PRO A 23 33.48 38.55 29.54
N ARG A 24 32.90 39.42 30.39
CA ARG A 24 33.33 39.64 31.77
C ARG A 24 32.76 38.53 32.65
N LEU A 25 33.68 37.85 33.33
CA LEU A 25 33.38 36.95 34.46
C LEU A 25 32.97 37.77 35.67
N ILE A 26 31.73 37.56 36.15
CA ILE A 26 31.32 37.95 37.50
C ILE A 26 31.22 36.65 38.33
N GLY A 27 32.20 36.51 39.24
CA GLY A 27 32.18 35.41 40.21
C GLY A 27 31.15 35.70 41.32
N VAL A 28 30.25 34.76 41.53
CA VAL A 28 29.45 34.69 42.74
C VAL A 28 29.84 33.42 43.49
N ALA A 29 30.48 33.58 44.60
CA ALA A 29 30.79 32.51 45.54
C ALA A 29 29.49 32.12 46.29
N ILE A 30 29.10 30.89 46.20
CA ILE A 30 28.07 30.30 47.06
C ILE A 30 28.71 29.14 47.83
N THR A 31 28.68 29.27 49.13
CA THR A 31 29.19 28.39 50.16
C THR A 31 28.50 27.02 50.14
N LEU A 32 29.34 25.99 50.24
CA LEU A 32 28.93 24.60 50.44
C LEU A 32 28.28 24.43 51.83
N GLY A 33 27.05 23.97 51.86
CA GLY A 33 26.44 23.32 53.00
C GLY A 33 26.22 21.84 52.69
N ALA A 34 27.05 21.00 53.28
CA ALA A 34 26.94 19.55 53.17
C ALA A 34 25.81 19.04 54.09
N CYS A 35 24.80 18.42 53.49
CA CYS A 35 23.91 17.50 54.22
C CYS A 35 23.97 16.12 53.55
N LEU A 36 24.68 15.24 54.16
CA LEU A 36 24.72 13.80 53.90
C LEU A 36 23.46 13.14 54.47
N LEU A 37 22.61 12.56 53.61
CA LEU A 37 21.74 11.46 53.98
C LEU A 37 21.70 10.44 52.84
N PRO A 38 21.93 9.15 53.08
CA PRO A 38 21.87 8.14 52.03
C PRO A 38 20.42 7.69 51.83
N ALA A 39 19.81 8.10 50.76
CA ALA A 39 18.59 7.45 50.26
C ALA A 39 19.01 6.28 49.35
N ALA A 40 18.91 5.07 49.87
CA ALA A 40 18.96 3.86 49.10
C ALA A 40 17.79 3.84 48.13
N GLY A 41 17.99 4.39 46.94
CA GLY A 41 17.08 4.25 45.80
C GLY A 41 17.05 2.76 45.40
N ARG A 42 16.00 2.04 45.79
CA ARG A 42 15.68 0.77 45.17
C ARG A 42 15.52 1.03 43.67
N ALA A 43 16.46 0.55 42.85
CA ALA A 43 16.31 0.42 41.43
C ALA A 43 15.05 -0.41 41.18
N VAL A 44 14.03 0.22 40.61
CA VAL A 44 12.87 -0.48 40.06
C VAL A 44 13.44 -1.35 38.95
N PRO A 45 13.33 -2.69 39.03
CA PRO A 45 13.78 -3.53 37.94
C PRO A 45 12.97 -3.16 36.73
N SER A 46 13.64 -2.76 35.65
CA SER A 46 13.04 -2.70 34.30
C SER A 46 12.30 -4.01 34.08
N PRO A 47 11.07 -4.01 33.56
CA PRO A 47 10.38 -5.24 33.21
C PRO A 47 11.28 -5.96 32.22
N GLY A 48 12.00 -6.96 32.69
CA GLY A 48 12.78 -7.85 31.86
C GLY A 48 11.84 -8.44 30.83
N SER A 49 11.96 -8.03 29.56
CA SER A 49 11.33 -8.73 28.47
C SER A 49 11.80 -10.17 28.60
N LEU A 50 10.88 -11.09 28.83
CA LEU A 50 11.05 -12.49 28.48
C LEU A 50 11.17 -12.52 26.96
N ALA A 51 12.34 -12.15 26.44
CA ALA A 51 12.71 -12.35 25.06
C ALA A 51 12.55 -13.86 24.83
N ALA A 52 11.53 -14.23 24.09
CA ALA A 52 11.40 -15.60 23.62
C ALA A 52 12.75 -15.94 22.98
N ARG A 53 13.43 -16.98 23.50
CA ARG A 53 14.75 -17.35 23.01
C ARG A 53 14.65 -17.60 21.52
N SER A 54 15.40 -16.82 20.72
CA SER A 54 15.45 -16.98 19.27
C SER A 54 15.85 -18.42 18.93
N THR A 55 15.25 -19.00 17.91
CA THR A 55 15.67 -20.33 17.42
C THR A 55 17.10 -20.24 16.87
N PRO A 56 17.88 -21.35 16.83
CA PRO A 56 19.20 -21.35 16.18
C PRO A 56 19.14 -20.86 14.72
N GLY A 57 18.07 -21.14 13.99
CA GLY A 57 17.87 -20.66 12.63
C GLY A 57 17.64 -19.13 12.57
N GLU A 58 16.78 -18.61 13.43
CA GLU A 58 16.53 -17.18 13.58
C GLU A 58 17.81 -16.41 13.96
N ALA A 59 18.60 -16.96 14.88
CA ALA A 59 19.88 -16.38 15.26
C ALA A 59 20.89 -16.37 14.09
N ALA A 60 20.92 -17.43 13.27
CA ALA A 60 21.78 -17.51 12.09
C ALA A 60 21.41 -16.45 11.04
N VAL A 61 20.11 -16.27 10.73
CA VAL A 61 19.64 -15.24 9.80
C VAL A 61 19.96 -13.85 10.34
N SER A 62 19.72 -13.61 11.64
CA SER A 62 20.03 -12.33 12.27
C SER A 62 21.52 -12.00 12.17
N ALA A 63 22.40 -12.95 12.50
CA ALA A 63 23.85 -12.77 12.41
C ALA A 63 24.30 -12.54 10.95
N TRP A 64 23.71 -13.26 9.99
CA TRP A 64 23.97 -13.07 8.56
C TRP A 64 23.58 -11.66 8.12
N LEU A 65 22.38 -11.21 8.48
CA LEU A 65 21.89 -9.86 8.17
C LEU A 65 22.83 -8.77 8.70
N GLU A 66 23.26 -8.88 9.98
CA GLU A 66 24.15 -7.88 10.56
C GLU A 66 25.52 -7.83 9.87
N ARG A 67 26.09 -8.98 9.47
CA ARG A 67 27.36 -9.00 8.70
C ARG A 67 27.27 -8.36 7.31
N HIS A 68 26.08 -8.40 6.69
CA HIS A 68 25.89 -7.93 5.32
C HIS A 68 25.03 -6.65 5.23
N ARG A 69 24.79 -6.00 6.35
CA ARG A 69 23.88 -4.83 6.46
C ARG A 69 24.22 -3.73 5.44
N GLU A 70 25.50 -3.46 5.22
CA GLU A 70 25.98 -2.42 4.32
C GLU A 70 26.15 -2.91 2.86
N GLN A 71 25.64 -4.10 2.55
CA GLN A 71 25.77 -4.70 1.21
C GLN A 71 24.39 -4.83 0.54
N PRO A 72 23.95 -3.84 -0.28
CA PRO A 72 22.61 -3.83 -0.87
C PRO A 72 22.25 -5.09 -1.65
N THR A 73 23.21 -5.65 -2.41
CA THR A 73 23.00 -6.88 -3.19
C THR A 73 22.82 -8.12 -2.30
N ALA A 74 23.54 -8.19 -1.18
CA ALA A 74 23.36 -9.27 -0.20
C ALA A 74 21.99 -9.13 0.50
N LEU A 75 21.59 -7.92 0.89
CA LEU A 75 20.25 -7.68 1.43
C LEU A 75 19.16 -8.10 0.45
N ARG A 76 19.35 -7.83 -0.86
CA ARG A 76 18.40 -8.30 -1.89
C ARG A 76 18.25 -9.82 -1.91
N LEU A 77 19.36 -10.57 -1.77
CA LEU A 77 19.31 -12.04 -1.70
C LEU A 77 18.51 -12.54 -0.50
N LEU A 78 18.62 -11.86 0.64
CA LEU A 78 17.85 -12.20 1.83
C LEU A 78 16.36 -11.92 1.62
N VAL A 79 16.00 -10.67 1.26
CA VAL A 79 14.60 -10.26 1.18
C VAL A 79 13.84 -10.91 0.02
N GLN A 80 14.53 -11.32 -1.06
CA GLN A 80 13.92 -12.07 -2.17
C GLN A 80 13.32 -13.40 -1.68
N ARG A 81 13.95 -14.04 -0.69
CA ARG A 81 13.55 -15.34 -0.14
C ARG A 81 12.80 -15.25 1.18
N LEU A 82 12.81 -14.08 1.82
CA LEU A 82 12.10 -13.81 3.06
C LEU A 82 10.60 -14.02 2.86
N PRO A 83 9.92 -14.84 3.68
CA PRO A 83 8.47 -14.90 3.69
C PRO A 83 7.86 -13.57 4.15
N LYS A 84 6.97 -12.99 3.35
CA LYS A 84 6.40 -11.66 3.60
C LYS A 84 4.94 -11.69 4.07
N GLY A 85 4.36 -12.91 4.15
CA GLY A 85 2.95 -13.06 4.48
C GLY A 85 2.05 -12.52 3.37
N GLY A 86 1.59 -11.28 3.50
CA GLY A 86 0.71 -10.67 2.51
C GLY A 86 1.17 -9.30 2.04
N ASP A 87 0.72 -8.92 0.85
CA ASP A 87 0.62 -7.54 0.40
C ASP A 87 -0.85 -7.13 0.45
N ILE A 88 -1.17 -6.19 1.32
CA ILE A 88 -2.56 -5.82 1.64
C ILE A 88 -2.94 -4.41 1.16
N HIS A 89 -2.04 -3.78 0.40
CA HIS A 89 -2.27 -2.51 -0.28
C HIS A 89 -1.53 -2.52 -1.62
N THR A 90 -2.22 -3.02 -2.65
CA THR A 90 -1.70 -3.03 -4.02
C THR A 90 -2.85 -2.91 -5.03
N HIS A 91 -2.70 -2.01 -6.01
CA HIS A 91 -3.72 -1.73 -7.02
C HIS A 91 -3.54 -2.65 -8.21
N LEU A 92 -4.57 -3.43 -8.57
CA LEU A 92 -4.46 -4.42 -9.65
C LEU A 92 -3.92 -3.81 -10.95
N SER A 93 -4.41 -2.63 -11.35
CA SER A 93 -3.99 -2.01 -12.62
C SER A 93 -2.58 -1.45 -12.56
N GLY A 94 -2.17 -0.86 -11.46
CA GLY A 94 -0.84 -0.29 -11.29
C GLY A 94 0.24 -1.32 -10.93
N ALA A 95 -0.15 -2.49 -10.42
CA ALA A 95 0.76 -3.58 -10.13
C ALA A 95 1.25 -4.34 -11.39
N VAL A 96 0.53 -4.21 -12.51
CA VAL A 96 0.93 -4.82 -13.79
C VAL A 96 2.01 -3.97 -14.46
N TYR A 97 3.14 -4.59 -14.81
CA TYR A 97 4.21 -3.89 -15.51
C TYR A 97 3.82 -3.49 -16.94
N ALA A 98 4.30 -2.34 -17.39
CA ALA A 98 4.03 -1.77 -18.71
C ALA A 98 4.27 -2.77 -19.86
N GLU A 99 5.31 -3.60 -19.75
CA GLU A 99 5.66 -4.63 -20.72
C GLU A 99 4.53 -5.65 -20.93
N ARG A 100 3.83 -6.04 -19.84
CA ARG A 100 2.70 -6.96 -19.92
C ARG A 100 1.51 -6.35 -20.65
N TYR A 101 1.22 -5.10 -20.38
CA TYR A 101 0.19 -4.37 -21.13
C TYR A 101 0.52 -4.29 -22.63
N LEU A 102 1.78 -4.04 -22.98
CA LEU A 102 2.22 -4.00 -24.38
C LEU A 102 2.14 -5.39 -25.05
N GLU A 103 2.50 -6.48 -24.33
CA GLU A 103 2.32 -7.85 -24.83
C GLU A 103 0.84 -8.13 -25.14
N TRP A 104 -0.09 -7.70 -24.28
CA TRP A 104 -1.52 -7.86 -24.56
C TRP A 104 -2.00 -6.97 -25.68
N ALA A 105 -1.52 -5.73 -25.77
CA ALA A 105 -1.84 -4.85 -26.90
C ALA A 105 -1.44 -5.47 -28.25
N MET A 106 -0.25 -6.09 -28.30
CA MET A 106 0.22 -6.82 -29.49
C MET A 106 -0.67 -8.03 -29.82
N ALA A 107 -1.03 -8.82 -28.79
CA ALA A 107 -1.83 -10.03 -28.97
C ALA A 107 -3.28 -9.72 -29.39
N ASP A 108 -3.83 -8.57 -28.96
CA ASP A 108 -5.21 -8.18 -29.19
C ASP A 108 -5.38 -7.25 -30.42
N GLY A 109 -4.32 -7.04 -31.20
CA GLY A 109 -4.37 -6.29 -32.45
C GLY A 109 -4.51 -4.77 -32.28
N TYR A 110 -4.07 -4.22 -31.13
CA TYR A 110 -3.99 -2.78 -30.94
C TYR A 110 -2.93 -2.15 -31.86
N CYS A 111 -3.04 -0.87 -32.07
CA CYS A 111 -2.05 -0.07 -32.78
C CYS A 111 -1.38 0.92 -31.84
N VAL A 112 -0.28 1.50 -32.32
CA VAL A 112 0.44 2.58 -31.64
C VAL A 112 0.52 3.78 -32.59
N ASP A 113 0.16 4.96 -32.11
CA ASP A 113 0.40 6.20 -32.81
C ASP A 113 1.81 6.70 -32.51
N ALA A 114 2.66 6.76 -33.53
CA ALA A 114 4.05 7.16 -33.41
C ALA A 114 4.24 8.63 -33.03
N LYS A 115 3.28 9.49 -33.37
CA LYS A 115 3.35 10.95 -33.10
C LYS A 115 3.00 11.25 -31.63
N THR A 116 1.93 10.65 -31.14
CA THR A 116 1.47 10.86 -29.74
C THR A 116 2.09 9.91 -28.76
N VAL A 117 2.72 8.80 -29.23
CA VAL A 117 3.24 7.71 -28.40
C VAL A 117 2.14 7.17 -27.49
N GLN A 118 1.00 6.78 -28.09
CA GLN A 118 -0.16 6.24 -27.39
C GLN A 118 -0.65 4.96 -28.06
N VAL A 119 -1.16 4.04 -27.24
CA VAL A 119 -1.87 2.86 -27.76
C VAL A 119 -3.27 3.26 -28.20
N VAL A 120 -3.69 2.73 -29.35
CA VAL A 120 -4.95 3.02 -30.02
C VAL A 120 -5.75 1.72 -30.16
N ALA A 121 -7.04 1.77 -29.91
CA ALA A 121 -7.91 0.61 -30.03
C ALA A 121 -7.95 0.06 -31.46
N PRO A 122 -8.16 -1.25 -31.67
CA PRO A 122 -8.15 -1.87 -33.01
C PRO A 122 -9.05 -1.19 -34.04
N LYS A 123 -10.25 -0.75 -33.62
CA LYS A 123 -11.21 -0.03 -34.47
C LYS A 123 -10.73 1.35 -34.97
N ASP A 124 -9.71 1.89 -34.29
CA ASP A 124 -9.19 3.25 -34.52
C ASP A 124 -7.84 3.26 -35.25
N CYS A 125 -7.26 2.08 -35.53
CA CYS A 125 -5.94 1.92 -36.15
C CYS A 125 -5.76 2.65 -37.48
N ALA A 126 -6.79 2.74 -38.28
CA ALA A 126 -6.73 3.37 -39.61
C ALA A 126 -7.02 4.88 -39.61
N LYS A 127 -7.28 5.48 -38.43
CA LYS A 127 -7.72 6.90 -38.35
C LYS A 127 -6.61 7.91 -38.66
N THR A 128 -5.34 7.54 -38.48
CA THR A 128 -4.20 8.41 -38.76
C THR A 128 -3.11 7.69 -39.55
N SER A 129 -2.33 8.43 -40.35
CA SER A 129 -1.18 7.88 -41.09
C SER A 129 0.02 7.60 -40.22
N THR A 130 -0.01 7.99 -38.93
CA THR A 130 1.07 7.80 -37.96
C THR A 130 0.93 6.55 -37.11
N THR A 131 -0.21 5.82 -37.25
CA THR A 131 -0.47 4.57 -36.55
C THR A 131 0.16 3.37 -37.24
N PHE A 132 0.60 2.42 -36.42
CA PHE A 132 1.12 1.11 -36.88
C PHE A 132 0.68 0.01 -35.89
N PRO A 133 0.62 -1.28 -36.31
CA PRO A 133 0.27 -2.38 -35.42
C PRO A 133 1.21 -2.47 -34.23
N ALA A 134 0.70 -2.67 -33.02
CA ALA A 134 1.53 -2.84 -31.81
C ALA A 134 2.51 -4.03 -31.94
N ALA A 135 2.14 -5.07 -32.72
CA ALA A 135 3.01 -6.20 -33.01
C ALA A 135 4.36 -5.82 -33.66
N GLU A 136 4.44 -4.63 -34.25
CA GLU A 136 5.67 -4.12 -34.87
C GLU A 136 6.63 -3.41 -33.88
N LEU A 137 6.26 -3.24 -32.61
CA LEU A 137 7.06 -2.52 -31.61
C LEU A 137 8.49 -3.05 -31.44
N PHE A 138 8.72 -4.35 -31.74
CA PHE A 138 10.07 -4.94 -31.67
C PHE A 138 10.92 -4.76 -32.93
N GLN A 139 10.37 -4.19 -34.01
CA GLN A 139 11.17 -3.83 -35.17
C GLN A 139 12.19 -2.73 -34.82
N SER A 140 13.35 -2.76 -35.46
CA SER A 140 14.49 -1.90 -35.07
C SER A 140 14.15 -0.40 -35.07
N ASN A 141 13.38 0.06 -36.05
CA ASN A 141 12.92 1.45 -36.20
C ASN A 141 11.80 1.84 -35.21
N ARG A 142 11.17 0.88 -34.51
CA ARG A 142 10.08 1.09 -33.53
C ARG A 142 10.54 0.99 -32.07
N LYS A 143 11.74 0.47 -31.81
CA LYS A 143 12.29 0.34 -30.44
C LYS A 143 12.25 1.64 -29.63
N PRO A 144 12.55 2.83 -30.16
CA PRO A 144 12.43 4.09 -29.41
C PRO A 144 11.01 4.34 -28.90
N ILE A 145 9.97 3.99 -29.70
CA ILE A 145 8.57 4.16 -29.33
C ILE A 145 8.20 3.17 -28.22
N TYR A 146 8.64 1.91 -28.33
CA TYR A 146 8.48 0.91 -27.27
C TYR A 146 9.05 1.40 -25.93
N GLN A 147 10.27 1.94 -25.96
CA GLN A 147 10.91 2.49 -24.77
C GLN A 147 10.14 3.70 -24.20
N ALA A 148 9.69 4.61 -25.07
CA ALA A 148 8.93 5.77 -24.66
C ALA A 148 7.56 5.42 -24.05
N LEU A 149 6.90 4.35 -24.51
CA LEU A 149 5.67 3.83 -23.90
C LEU A 149 5.93 3.35 -22.47
N ILE A 150 7.00 2.56 -22.25
CA ILE A 150 7.34 2.10 -20.90
C ILE A 150 7.66 3.28 -19.98
N ASP A 151 8.40 4.30 -20.46
CA ASP A 151 8.73 5.49 -19.69
C ASP A 151 7.46 6.29 -19.31
N ARG A 152 6.48 6.37 -20.21
CA ARG A 152 5.21 7.04 -19.93
C ARG A 152 4.29 6.29 -18.97
N TRP A 153 4.38 4.95 -18.97
CA TRP A 153 3.49 4.09 -18.18
C TRP A 153 4.09 3.70 -16.84
N SER A 154 5.26 4.24 -16.51
CA SER A 154 5.97 3.91 -15.27
C SER A 154 6.91 5.03 -14.83
N LEU A 155 7.49 4.86 -13.65
CA LEU A 155 8.52 5.74 -13.11
C LEU A 155 9.94 5.38 -13.62
N ARG A 156 10.03 4.53 -14.67
CA ARG A 156 11.32 4.27 -15.31
C ARG A 156 11.90 5.58 -15.83
N ASN A 157 13.19 5.80 -15.55
CA ASN A 157 13.90 7.03 -15.94
C ASN A 157 13.35 8.34 -15.32
N LEU A 158 12.57 8.25 -14.22
CA LEU A 158 12.02 9.42 -13.55
C LEU A 158 13.04 10.55 -13.30
N PRO A 159 14.30 10.28 -12.84
CA PRO A 159 15.29 11.34 -12.64
C PRO A 159 15.64 12.14 -13.91
N PHE A 160 15.36 11.59 -15.08
CA PHE A 160 15.63 12.20 -16.38
C PHE A 160 14.36 12.69 -17.10
N ALA A 161 13.19 12.47 -16.52
CA ALA A 161 11.91 12.78 -17.14
C ALA A 161 11.61 14.29 -17.22
N GLY A 162 12.32 15.11 -16.42
CA GLY A 162 12.12 16.56 -16.38
C GLY A 162 10.77 17.00 -15.82
N ARG A 163 10.09 16.13 -15.06
CA ARG A 163 8.78 16.37 -14.48
C ARG A 163 8.70 15.77 -13.06
N PRO A 164 7.75 16.25 -12.20
CA PRO A 164 7.54 15.69 -10.87
C PRO A 164 7.13 14.21 -10.90
N GLY A 165 7.58 13.45 -9.91
CA GLY A 165 7.19 12.04 -9.74
C GLY A 165 5.71 11.88 -9.51
N HIS A 166 5.09 12.80 -8.76
CA HIS A 166 3.64 12.89 -8.56
C HIS A 166 2.88 12.86 -9.90
N ASP A 167 3.18 13.80 -10.81
CA ASP A 167 2.50 13.90 -12.08
C ASP A 167 2.72 12.67 -12.96
N GLN A 168 3.98 12.19 -13.01
CA GLN A 168 4.33 10.99 -13.78
C GLN A 168 3.57 9.75 -13.27
N PHE A 169 3.45 9.60 -11.95
CA PHE A 169 2.77 8.48 -11.33
C PHE A 169 1.29 8.45 -11.68
N PHE A 170 0.56 9.53 -11.38
CA PHE A 170 -0.88 9.57 -11.59
C PHE A 170 -1.29 9.62 -13.06
N GLU A 171 -0.51 10.26 -13.93
CA GLU A 171 -0.79 10.25 -15.36
C GLU A 171 -0.59 8.87 -16.01
N ALA A 172 0.28 8.02 -15.47
CA ALA A 172 0.52 6.67 -15.99
C ALA A 172 -0.78 5.87 -16.11
N PHE A 173 -1.69 5.98 -15.13
CA PHE A 173 -2.99 5.30 -15.17
C PHE A 173 -3.84 5.68 -16.40
N GLY A 174 -3.84 6.95 -16.77
CA GLY A 174 -4.51 7.43 -17.98
C GLY A 174 -3.88 6.87 -19.27
N GLN A 175 -2.57 6.65 -19.27
CA GLN A 175 -1.84 6.18 -20.45
C GLN A 175 -2.13 4.70 -20.79
N PHE A 176 -2.20 3.82 -19.80
CA PHE A 176 -2.53 2.39 -20.03
C PHE A 176 -4.00 2.05 -19.74
N GLY A 177 -4.83 3.05 -19.38
CA GLY A 177 -6.24 2.86 -19.00
C GLY A 177 -7.08 2.13 -20.05
N LEU A 178 -6.78 2.35 -21.34
CA LEU A 178 -7.43 1.65 -22.44
C LEU A 178 -7.24 0.11 -22.34
N LEU A 179 -6.09 -0.35 -21.89
CA LEU A 179 -5.77 -1.79 -21.77
C LEU A 179 -6.22 -2.36 -20.42
N SER A 180 -6.01 -1.63 -19.33
CA SER A 180 -6.38 -2.09 -17.98
C SER A 180 -7.89 -2.19 -17.76
N SER A 181 -8.70 -1.50 -18.59
CA SER A 181 -10.16 -1.58 -18.55
C SER A 181 -10.74 -2.77 -19.33
N VAL A 182 -9.93 -3.50 -20.11
CA VAL A 182 -10.39 -4.63 -20.91
C VAL A 182 -10.82 -5.79 -20.02
N GLN A 183 -12.13 -6.10 -20.01
CA GLN A 183 -12.70 -7.13 -19.14
C GLN A 183 -12.08 -8.51 -19.36
N SER A 184 -11.81 -8.89 -20.61
CA SER A 184 -11.17 -10.18 -20.95
C SER A 184 -9.70 -10.29 -20.52
N ARG A 185 -9.08 -9.20 -20.06
CA ARG A 185 -7.70 -9.17 -19.58
C ARG A 185 -7.59 -9.06 -18.06
N LYS A 186 -8.68 -8.83 -17.34
CA LYS A 186 -8.63 -8.71 -15.87
C LYS A 186 -8.10 -9.95 -15.18
N GLY A 187 -8.48 -11.14 -15.63
CA GLY A 187 -7.92 -12.39 -15.09
C GLY A 187 -6.45 -12.59 -15.43
N ASP A 188 -5.99 -12.13 -16.60
CA ASP A 188 -4.57 -12.12 -16.98
C ASP A 188 -3.77 -11.17 -16.08
N MET A 189 -4.33 -9.99 -15.72
CA MET A 189 -3.72 -9.06 -14.78
C MET A 189 -3.55 -9.71 -13.40
N VAL A 190 -4.60 -10.33 -12.87
CA VAL A 190 -4.54 -11.04 -11.57
C VAL A 190 -3.51 -12.18 -11.61
N ALA A 191 -3.46 -12.94 -12.71
CA ALA A 191 -2.46 -14.00 -12.88
C ALA A 191 -1.02 -13.45 -12.87
N SER A 192 -0.77 -12.34 -13.56
CA SER A 192 0.54 -11.68 -13.59
C SER A 192 0.98 -11.21 -12.20
N VAL A 193 0.09 -10.54 -11.45
CA VAL A 193 0.38 -10.07 -10.09
C VAL A 193 0.60 -11.24 -9.13
N ALA A 194 -0.20 -12.32 -9.25
CA ALA A 194 -0.01 -13.54 -8.46
C ALA A 194 1.34 -14.23 -8.75
N GLN A 195 1.81 -14.21 -10.00
CA GLN A 195 3.14 -14.75 -10.37
C GLN A 195 4.26 -13.93 -9.72
N ASN A 196 4.17 -12.61 -9.76
CA ASN A 196 5.11 -11.72 -9.08
C ASN A 196 5.13 -11.99 -7.57
N ALA A 197 3.97 -12.04 -6.92
CA ALA A 197 3.84 -12.34 -5.49
C ALA A 197 4.46 -13.69 -5.11
N ALA A 198 4.17 -14.76 -5.88
CA ALA A 198 4.72 -16.08 -5.63
C ALA A 198 6.27 -16.11 -5.76
N SER A 199 6.84 -15.34 -6.69
CA SER A 199 8.30 -15.26 -6.89
C SER A 199 9.02 -14.57 -5.73
N GLN A 200 8.29 -13.80 -4.91
CA GLN A 200 8.79 -13.03 -3.77
C GLN A 200 8.43 -13.65 -2.42
N VAL A 201 7.85 -14.85 -2.40
CA VAL A 201 7.35 -15.53 -1.19
C VAL A 201 6.29 -14.68 -0.47
N VAL A 202 5.38 -14.10 -1.24
CA VAL A 202 4.13 -13.49 -0.80
C VAL A 202 3.02 -14.52 -0.97
N SER A 203 2.31 -14.85 0.09
CA SER A 203 1.31 -15.93 0.10
C SER A 203 -0.13 -15.44 0.09
N TYR A 204 -0.34 -14.15 0.30
CA TYR A 204 -1.64 -13.50 0.36
C TYR A 204 -1.63 -12.11 -0.31
N LEU A 205 -2.71 -11.77 -1.03
CA LEU A 205 -2.91 -10.46 -1.65
C LEU A 205 -4.29 -9.92 -1.31
N GLU A 206 -4.37 -8.62 -0.98
CA GLU A 206 -5.61 -7.84 -1.03
C GLU A 206 -5.52 -6.82 -2.16
N LEU A 207 -6.02 -7.18 -3.34
CA LEU A 207 -5.96 -6.34 -4.54
C LEU A 207 -7.06 -5.28 -4.52
N LEU A 208 -6.68 -4.01 -4.65
CA LEU A 208 -7.63 -2.92 -4.89
C LEU A 208 -8.09 -2.98 -6.35
N ILE A 209 -9.42 -3.05 -6.53
CA ILE A 209 -10.04 -3.20 -7.85
C ILE A 209 -11.25 -2.29 -8.01
N THR A 210 -11.61 -2.03 -9.27
CA THR A 210 -12.87 -1.38 -9.61
C THR A 210 -13.66 -2.29 -10.53
N THR A 211 -14.83 -2.77 -10.04
CA THR A 211 -15.80 -3.48 -10.86
C THR A 211 -16.92 -2.55 -11.28
N GLN A 212 -17.59 -2.80 -12.41
CA GLN A 212 -18.76 -2.08 -12.91
C GLN A 212 -18.62 -0.54 -12.97
N SER A 213 -17.42 0.00 -13.11
CA SER A 213 -17.10 1.44 -13.00
C SER A 213 -18.02 2.33 -13.88
N ALA A 214 -18.18 1.99 -15.15
CA ALA A 214 -18.99 2.78 -16.09
C ALA A 214 -20.49 2.75 -15.72
N ALA A 215 -21.02 1.57 -15.36
CA ALA A 215 -22.43 1.38 -15.02
C ALA A 215 -22.78 2.08 -13.68
N VAL A 216 -21.90 2.00 -12.69
CA VAL A 216 -22.07 2.70 -11.39
C VAL A 216 -22.09 4.22 -11.60
N ARG A 217 -21.20 4.76 -12.44
CA ARG A 217 -21.21 6.20 -12.78
C ARG A 217 -22.48 6.59 -13.55
N SER A 218 -22.91 5.78 -14.51
CA SER A 218 -24.15 6.03 -15.24
C SER A 218 -25.38 6.06 -14.32
N LEU A 219 -25.43 5.16 -13.32
CA LEU A 219 -26.48 5.16 -12.31
C LEU A 219 -26.43 6.44 -11.46
N ALA A 220 -25.25 6.89 -11.05
CA ALA A 220 -25.08 8.12 -10.29
C ALA A 220 -25.59 9.36 -11.03
N GLN A 221 -25.39 9.41 -12.35
CA GLN A 221 -25.83 10.56 -13.18
C GLN A 221 -27.37 10.70 -13.27
N GLN A 222 -28.12 9.64 -12.96
CA GLN A 222 -29.58 9.68 -12.95
C GLN A 222 -30.16 10.36 -11.69
N LEU A 223 -29.31 10.66 -10.70
CA LEU A 223 -29.72 11.24 -9.42
C LEU A 223 -29.30 12.70 -9.31
N GLN A 224 -30.10 13.46 -8.57
CA GLN A 224 -29.73 14.81 -8.14
C GLN A 224 -29.10 14.75 -6.74
N TRP A 225 -27.94 15.39 -6.57
CA TRP A 225 -27.33 15.53 -5.26
C TRP A 225 -28.11 16.52 -4.39
N ASN A 226 -28.64 16.05 -3.27
CA ASN A 226 -29.38 16.87 -2.30
C ASN A 226 -28.80 16.84 -0.89
N GLY A 227 -27.65 16.13 -0.69
CA GLY A 227 -27.01 15.97 0.62
C GLY A 227 -27.70 14.98 1.56
N ASN A 228 -28.85 14.45 1.22
CA ASN A 228 -29.57 13.46 2.05
C ASN A 228 -29.14 12.05 1.69
N LEU A 229 -28.16 11.52 2.43
CA LEU A 229 -27.56 10.19 2.16
C LEU A 229 -28.58 9.04 2.28
N ALA A 230 -29.54 9.14 3.22
CA ALA A 230 -30.56 8.11 3.40
C ALA A 230 -31.51 8.05 2.20
N GLU A 231 -31.92 9.20 1.70
CA GLU A 231 -32.77 9.33 0.52
C GLU A 231 -32.03 8.82 -0.74
N MET A 232 -30.79 9.26 -0.93
CA MET A 232 -29.97 8.82 -2.06
C MET A 232 -29.74 7.31 -2.04
N ARG A 233 -29.44 6.73 -0.87
CA ARG A 233 -29.33 5.27 -0.72
C ARG A 233 -30.60 4.57 -1.17
N ARG A 234 -31.78 5.03 -0.71
CA ARG A 234 -33.06 4.45 -1.10
C ARG A 234 -33.28 4.50 -2.60
N GLN A 235 -33.02 5.66 -3.22
CA GLN A 235 -33.17 5.83 -4.67
C GLN A 235 -32.23 4.91 -5.44
N LEU A 236 -30.95 4.81 -5.08
CA LEU A 236 -29.97 3.95 -5.73
C LEU A 236 -30.37 2.47 -5.67
N LEU A 237 -30.81 2.00 -4.51
CA LEU A 237 -31.27 0.63 -4.35
C LEU A 237 -32.51 0.32 -5.19
N ASN A 238 -33.45 1.27 -5.28
CA ASN A 238 -34.65 1.13 -6.11
C ASN A 238 -34.36 1.24 -7.63
N ASN A 239 -33.30 1.95 -8.02
CA ASN A 239 -32.95 2.20 -9.42
C ASN A 239 -31.90 1.22 -9.97
N GLY A 240 -31.74 0.05 -9.38
CA GLY A 240 -31.00 -1.06 -9.98
C GLY A 240 -29.58 -1.27 -9.46
N LEU A 241 -29.17 -0.64 -8.36
CA LEU A 241 -27.85 -0.89 -7.75
C LEU A 241 -27.63 -2.37 -7.44
N ALA A 242 -28.68 -3.08 -6.98
CA ALA A 242 -28.61 -4.52 -6.70
C ALA A 242 -28.24 -5.37 -7.94
N ASN A 243 -28.70 -4.97 -9.13
CA ASN A 243 -28.32 -5.63 -10.37
C ASN A 243 -26.84 -5.44 -10.68
N LEU A 244 -26.30 -4.22 -10.43
CA LEU A 244 -24.87 -3.94 -10.59
C LEU A 244 -24.01 -4.74 -9.61
N VAL A 245 -24.46 -4.94 -8.38
CA VAL A 245 -23.82 -5.81 -7.39
C VAL A 245 -23.73 -7.25 -7.89
N SER A 246 -24.84 -7.79 -8.44
CA SER A 246 -24.84 -9.13 -9.03
C SER A 246 -23.88 -9.24 -10.22
N GLN A 247 -23.85 -8.22 -11.10
CA GLN A 247 -22.91 -8.17 -12.22
C GLN A 247 -21.45 -8.06 -11.76
N GLY A 248 -21.17 -7.31 -10.68
CA GLY A 248 -19.85 -7.23 -10.08
C GLY A 248 -19.36 -8.59 -9.55
N SER A 249 -20.22 -9.35 -8.87
CA SER A 249 -19.89 -10.72 -8.45
C SER A 249 -19.63 -11.66 -9.63
N GLN A 250 -20.36 -11.51 -10.72
CA GLN A 250 -20.11 -12.28 -11.95
C GLN A 250 -18.77 -11.89 -12.59
N GLU A 251 -18.45 -10.60 -12.66
CA GLU A 251 -17.16 -10.11 -13.12
C GLU A 251 -16.00 -10.71 -12.32
N LEU A 252 -16.10 -10.76 -10.99
CA LEU A 252 -15.13 -11.41 -10.12
C LEU A 252 -15.00 -12.91 -10.42
N SER A 253 -16.11 -13.61 -10.66
CA SER A 253 -16.09 -15.03 -10.99
C SER A 253 -15.38 -15.32 -12.32
N GLN A 254 -15.60 -14.47 -13.31
CA GLN A 254 -14.91 -14.53 -14.60
C GLN A 254 -13.39 -14.28 -14.43
N MET A 255 -13.02 -13.24 -13.67
CA MET A 255 -11.64 -12.92 -13.33
C MET A 255 -10.90 -14.10 -12.70
N GLU A 256 -11.50 -14.72 -11.67
CA GLU A 256 -10.93 -15.87 -10.96
C GLU A 256 -10.80 -17.10 -11.87
N SER A 257 -11.81 -17.36 -12.72
CA SER A 257 -11.76 -18.45 -13.70
C SER A 257 -10.65 -18.25 -14.72
N GLN A 258 -10.53 -17.05 -15.29
CA GLN A 258 -9.46 -16.70 -16.24
C GLN A 258 -8.08 -16.82 -15.60
N LYS A 259 -7.90 -16.29 -14.38
CA LYS A 259 -6.66 -16.44 -13.61
C LYS A 259 -6.30 -17.92 -13.43
N ALA A 260 -7.24 -18.75 -12.97
CA ALA A 260 -7.03 -20.16 -12.74
C ALA A 260 -6.62 -20.89 -14.03
N HIS A 261 -7.26 -20.60 -15.15
CA HIS A 261 -6.92 -21.12 -16.45
C HIS A 261 -5.50 -20.71 -16.89
N ARG A 262 -5.15 -19.43 -16.78
CA ARG A 262 -3.81 -18.92 -17.14
C ARG A 262 -2.68 -19.55 -16.33
N LEU A 263 -2.93 -19.81 -15.06
CA LEU A 263 -1.94 -20.40 -14.15
C LEU A 263 -1.94 -21.93 -14.18
N GLY A 264 -2.87 -22.56 -14.90
CA GLY A 264 -3.06 -24.00 -14.92
C GLY A 264 -3.49 -24.58 -13.58
N CYS A 265 -4.21 -23.81 -12.74
CA CYS A 265 -4.59 -24.24 -11.42
C CYS A 265 -5.50 -25.47 -11.46
N GLY A 266 -5.21 -26.47 -10.60
CA GLY A 266 -5.93 -27.74 -10.57
C GLY A 266 -5.43 -28.77 -11.61
N THR A 267 -4.37 -28.45 -12.38
CA THR A 267 -3.76 -29.37 -13.36
C THR A 267 -2.35 -29.78 -12.95
N ALA A 268 -1.75 -30.73 -13.68
CA ALA A 268 -0.37 -31.15 -13.47
C ALA A 268 0.65 -30.02 -13.78
N THR A 269 0.25 -29.01 -14.54
CA THR A 269 1.09 -27.87 -14.92
C THR A 269 0.84 -26.63 -14.04
N ALA A 270 0.17 -26.80 -12.90
CA ALA A 270 -0.17 -25.71 -11.99
C ALA A 270 1.08 -24.93 -11.53
N GLN A 271 1.06 -23.62 -11.77
CA GLN A 271 2.15 -22.72 -11.38
C GLN A 271 2.12 -22.44 -9.86
N PRO A 272 3.27 -22.09 -9.24
CA PRO A 272 3.33 -21.73 -7.82
C PRO A 272 2.34 -20.62 -7.42
N ALA A 273 2.03 -19.70 -8.34
CA ALA A 273 1.07 -18.62 -8.17
C ALA A 273 -0.36 -19.09 -7.84
N CYS A 274 -0.74 -20.32 -8.19
CA CYS A 274 -2.02 -20.93 -7.80
C CYS A 274 -2.20 -21.03 -6.28
N ARG A 275 -1.10 -21.01 -5.52
CA ARG A 275 -1.11 -21.08 -4.05
C ARG A 275 -1.20 -19.74 -3.35
N VAL A 276 -1.14 -18.64 -4.10
CA VAL A 276 -1.34 -17.29 -3.55
C VAL A 276 -2.84 -17.10 -3.32
N THR A 277 -3.21 -16.88 -2.06
CA THR A 277 -4.60 -16.55 -1.71
C THR A 277 -4.87 -15.09 -2.08
N ILE A 278 -5.94 -14.84 -2.83
CA ILE A 278 -6.30 -13.48 -3.28
C ILE A 278 -7.67 -13.12 -2.72
N ARG A 279 -7.76 -11.91 -2.19
CA ARG A 279 -9.00 -11.21 -1.85
C ARG A 279 -8.93 -9.81 -2.45
N TYR A 280 -10.05 -9.13 -2.47
CA TYR A 280 -10.17 -7.86 -3.14
C TYR A 280 -10.74 -6.80 -2.21
N GLN A 281 -10.34 -5.55 -2.43
CA GLN A 281 -11.00 -4.37 -1.89
C GLN A 281 -11.64 -3.61 -3.05
N GLN A 282 -12.94 -3.32 -2.95
CA GLN A 282 -13.59 -2.46 -3.92
C GLN A 282 -13.22 -1.01 -3.64
N GLN A 283 -12.61 -0.36 -4.60
CA GLN A 283 -12.17 1.04 -4.48
C GLN A 283 -13.18 2.01 -5.09
N SER A 284 -13.21 3.25 -4.56
CA SER A 284 -14.03 4.37 -5.02
C SER A 284 -13.13 5.57 -5.31
N ASP A 285 -13.34 6.23 -6.45
CA ASP A 285 -12.57 7.40 -6.90
C ASP A 285 -13.05 8.67 -6.19
N ARG A 286 -12.20 9.23 -5.32
CA ARG A 286 -12.51 10.41 -4.48
C ARG A 286 -12.55 11.74 -5.24
N THR A 287 -12.04 11.77 -6.48
CA THR A 287 -11.96 13.00 -7.28
C THR A 287 -13.25 13.32 -8.05
N ARG A 288 -14.31 12.55 -7.81
CA ARG A 288 -15.60 12.69 -8.49
C ARG A 288 -16.56 13.57 -7.70
N GLU A 289 -17.63 14.00 -8.38
CA GLU A 289 -18.74 14.71 -7.76
C GLU A 289 -19.34 13.91 -6.58
N PRO A 290 -19.86 14.56 -5.52
CA PRO A 290 -20.37 13.88 -4.32
C PRO A 290 -21.38 12.76 -4.61
N ARG A 291 -22.27 12.96 -5.59
CA ARG A 291 -23.23 11.90 -5.99
C ARG A 291 -22.56 10.66 -6.54
N GLU A 292 -21.47 10.83 -7.30
CA GLU A 292 -20.72 9.71 -7.87
C GLU A 292 -19.92 8.99 -6.79
N VAL A 293 -19.26 9.73 -5.89
CA VAL A 293 -18.51 9.14 -4.76
C VAL A 293 -19.45 8.35 -3.86
N PHE A 294 -20.60 8.91 -3.50
CA PHE A 294 -21.56 8.20 -2.65
C PHE A 294 -22.12 6.94 -3.32
N THR A 295 -22.42 7.00 -4.64
CA THR A 295 -22.89 5.84 -5.38
C THR A 295 -21.83 4.73 -5.45
N GLN A 296 -20.55 5.09 -5.68
CA GLN A 296 -19.44 4.15 -5.68
C GLN A 296 -19.25 3.51 -4.29
N LEU A 297 -19.27 4.32 -3.23
CA LEU A 297 -19.16 3.82 -1.85
C LEU A 297 -20.32 2.88 -1.50
N LEU A 298 -21.57 3.27 -1.80
CA LEU A 298 -22.71 2.40 -1.54
C LEU A 298 -22.60 1.07 -2.31
N TYR A 299 -22.22 1.14 -3.60
CA TYR A 299 -21.96 -0.06 -4.40
C TYR A 299 -20.88 -0.94 -3.78
N ALA A 300 -19.77 -0.33 -3.31
CA ALA A 300 -18.67 -1.06 -2.68
C ALA A 300 -19.12 -1.78 -1.40
N PHE A 301 -19.91 -1.11 -0.55
CA PHE A 301 -20.46 -1.72 0.68
C PHE A 301 -21.47 -2.84 0.39
N GLU A 302 -22.35 -2.65 -0.59
CA GLU A 302 -23.30 -3.70 -1.00
C GLU A 302 -22.57 -4.90 -1.61
N LEU A 303 -21.57 -4.68 -2.48
CA LEU A 303 -20.77 -5.76 -3.07
C LEU A 303 -19.97 -6.52 -2.02
N ALA A 304 -19.32 -5.82 -1.09
CA ALA A 304 -18.59 -6.45 0.02
C ALA A 304 -19.50 -7.25 0.98
N THR A 305 -20.79 -6.92 1.01
CA THR A 305 -21.78 -7.68 1.77
C THR A 305 -22.25 -8.93 1.01
N ALA A 306 -22.36 -8.83 -0.31
CA ALA A 306 -22.88 -9.88 -1.18
C ALA A 306 -21.82 -10.92 -1.57
N ASP A 307 -20.56 -10.52 -1.71
CA ASP A 307 -19.48 -11.39 -2.21
C ASP A 307 -18.30 -11.47 -1.21
N PRO A 308 -18.05 -12.66 -0.61
CA PRO A 308 -17.01 -12.83 0.40
C PRO A 308 -15.58 -12.67 -0.13
N ARG A 309 -15.38 -12.57 -1.45
CA ARG A 309 -14.07 -12.27 -2.05
C ARG A 309 -13.72 -10.80 -1.90
N ILE A 310 -14.72 -9.91 -1.78
CA ILE A 310 -14.53 -8.49 -1.46
C ILE A 310 -14.48 -8.36 0.07
N VAL A 311 -13.28 -8.21 0.59
CA VAL A 311 -13.04 -8.19 2.03
C VAL A 311 -13.06 -6.79 2.64
N GLY A 312 -13.05 -5.74 1.81
CA GLY A 312 -13.06 -4.36 2.26
C GLY A 312 -13.33 -3.35 1.16
N VAL A 313 -13.39 -2.09 1.58
CA VAL A 313 -13.59 -0.93 0.70
C VAL A 313 -12.49 0.10 0.93
N ASN A 314 -12.20 0.91 -0.12
CA ASN A 314 -11.17 1.94 -0.07
C ASN A 314 -11.58 3.18 -0.90
N LEU A 315 -10.99 4.35 -0.57
CA LEU A 315 -11.00 5.55 -1.41
C LEU A 315 -9.64 5.71 -2.07
N VAL A 316 -9.62 5.99 -3.36
CA VAL A 316 -8.40 6.09 -4.17
C VAL A 316 -8.37 7.36 -5.01
N SER A 317 -7.33 7.54 -5.80
CA SER A 317 -7.00 8.72 -6.61
C SER A 317 -6.31 9.82 -5.78
N PRO A 318 -5.64 10.82 -6.40
CA PRO A 318 -4.83 11.82 -5.70
C PRO A 318 -5.56 12.46 -4.52
N GLU A 319 -4.97 12.42 -3.33
CA GLU A 319 -5.58 13.03 -2.14
C GLU A 319 -5.50 14.56 -2.18
N ASP A 320 -4.52 15.09 -2.91
CA ASP A 320 -4.30 16.52 -3.14
C ASP A 320 -5.17 17.11 -4.27
N ASP A 321 -5.94 16.28 -5.01
CA ASP A 321 -6.87 16.77 -6.02
C ASP A 321 -7.83 17.79 -5.41
N PRO A 322 -8.13 18.91 -6.12
CA PRO A 322 -9.00 19.97 -5.59
C PRO A 322 -10.39 19.48 -5.12
N VAL A 323 -10.98 18.49 -5.81
CA VAL A 323 -12.27 17.91 -5.41
C VAL A 323 -12.11 17.03 -4.18
N ALA A 324 -11.06 16.20 -4.15
CA ALA A 324 -10.74 15.35 -3.00
C ALA A 324 -10.50 16.19 -1.73
N LEU A 325 -9.70 17.27 -1.82
CA LEU A 325 -9.46 18.20 -0.71
C LEU A 325 -10.73 18.92 -0.26
N ARG A 326 -11.56 19.40 -1.21
CA ARG A 326 -12.80 20.11 -0.90
C ARG A 326 -13.78 19.22 -0.14
N ASP A 327 -13.95 17.98 -0.60
CA ASP A 327 -15.02 17.10 -0.18
C ASP A 327 -14.56 16.02 0.83
N TYR A 328 -13.32 16.06 1.31
CA TYR A 328 -12.77 15.03 2.19
C TYR A 328 -13.65 14.72 3.39
N SER A 329 -14.06 15.76 4.13
CA SER A 329 -14.92 15.60 5.31
C SER A 329 -16.31 15.03 4.95
N LEU A 330 -16.86 15.41 3.80
CA LEU A 330 -18.11 14.85 3.29
C LEU A 330 -17.96 13.36 2.97
N GLN A 331 -16.86 12.97 2.34
CA GLN A 331 -16.57 11.56 2.01
C GLN A 331 -16.40 10.72 3.28
N MET A 332 -15.74 11.24 4.33
CA MET A 332 -15.67 10.58 5.63
C MET A 332 -17.06 10.43 6.28
N ALA A 333 -17.92 11.46 6.16
CA ALA A 333 -19.31 11.39 6.64
C ALA A 333 -20.16 10.37 5.85
N MET A 334 -19.94 10.21 4.53
CA MET A 334 -20.58 9.18 3.73
C MET A 334 -20.23 7.77 4.26
N ILE A 335 -18.95 7.51 4.54
CA ILE A 335 -18.51 6.23 5.10
C ILE A 335 -19.08 6.05 6.51
N GLN A 336 -19.05 7.09 7.35
CA GLN A 336 -19.66 7.05 8.68
C GLN A 336 -21.15 6.68 8.62
N PHE A 337 -21.89 7.21 7.65
CA PHE A 337 -23.30 6.87 7.43
C PHE A 337 -23.49 5.40 7.04
N LEU A 338 -22.60 4.85 6.19
CA LEU A 338 -22.73 3.47 5.71
C LEU A 338 -22.30 2.42 6.76
N ARG A 339 -21.32 2.72 7.61
CA ARG A 339 -20.75 1.76 8.58
C ARG A 339 -21.78 1.03 9.45
N PRO A 340 -22.75 1.70 10.11
CA PRO A 340 -23.75 1.00 10.94
C PRO A 340 -24.74 0.17 10.12
N LEU A 341 -24.94 0.51 8.84
CA LEU A 341 -25.81 -0.26 7.93
C LEU A 341 -25.12 -1.53 7.42
N TYR A 342 -23.79 -1.54 7.38
CA TYR A 342 -22.96 -2.66 6.88
C TYR A 342 -21.85 -3.02 7.88
N PRO A 343 -22.19 -3.50 9.08
CA PRO A 343 -21.22 -3.62 10.19
C PRO A 343 -20.11 -4.65 9.97
N ARG A 344 -20.25 -5.54 8.99
CA ARG A 344 -19.23 -6.54 8.64
C ARG A 344 -18.22 -6.04 7.61
N VAL A 345 -18.54 -5.00 6.87
CA VAL A 345 -17.66 -4.46 5.82
C VAL A 345 -16.49 -3.75 6.47
N LYS A 346 -15.29 -4.10 6.06
CA LYS A 346 -14.04 -3.52 6.54
C LYS A 346 -13.66 -2.31 5.68
N VAL A 347 -12.95 -1.36 6.30
CA VAL A 347 -12.55 -0.11 5.66
C VAL A 347 -11.05 0.07 5.81
N SER A 348 -10.33 0.13 4.69
CA SER A 348 -8.97 0.67 4.59
C SER A 348 -9.04 1.94 3.77
N LEU A 349 -8.33 3.00 4.15
CA LEU A 349 -8.41 4.28 3.45
C LEU A 349 -7.01 4.82 3.16
N HIS A 350 -6.80 5.27 1.92
CA HIS A 350 -5.71 6.20 1.64
C HIS A 350 -5.99 7.48 2.41
N ALA A 351 -5.13 7.81 3.38
CA ALA A 351 -5.24 9.01 4.18
C ALA A 351 -3.86 9.52 4.58
N GLY A 352 -3.65 10.83 4.41
CA GLY A 352 -2.38 11.45 4.69
C GLY A 352 -1.30 11.13 3.66
N GLU A 353 -1.65 10.79 2.43
CA GLU A 353 -0.73 10.77 1.29
C GLU A 353 -0.50 12.21 0.80
N LEU A 354 -0.06 13.05 1.72
CA LEU A 354 0.14 14.47 1.57
C LEU A 354 1.48 14.89 2.20
N ALA A 355 2.09 15.93 1.63
CA ALA A 355 3.33 16.49 2.14
C ALA A 355 3.29 18.02 2.17
N MET A 356 4.14 18.62 3.03
CA MET A 356 4.35 20.05 3.06
C MET A 356 4.89 20.52 1.69
N GLY A 357 4.24 21.53 1.13
CA GLY A 357 4.57 22.07 -0.20
C GLY A 357 3.71 21.51 -1.35
N LEU A 358 3.06 20.35 -1.16
CA LEU A 358 2.08 19.82 -2.13
C LEU A 358 0.71 20.49 -1.95
N VAL A 359 0.30 20.67 -0.71
CA VAL A 359 -0.99 21.28 -0.35
C VAL A 359 -0.78 22.41 0.67
N PRO A 360 -1.77 23.34 0.85
CA PRO A 360 -1.74 24.31 1.93
C PRO A 360 -1.64 23.62 3.30
N PRO A 361 -0.89 24.19 4.27
CA PRO A 361 -0.61 23.53 5.55
C PRO A 361 -1.86 23.11 6.35
N GLU A 362 -2.95 23.82 6.22
CA GLU A 362 -4.22 23.48 6.89
C GLU A 362 -4.83 22.16 6.38
N ARG A 363 -4.49 21.73 5.15
CA ARG A 363 -4.98 20.47 4.58
C ARG A 363 -4.25 19.24 5.13
N LEU A 364 -3.11 19.44 5.78
CA LEU A 364 -2.34 18.35 6.42
C LEU A 364 -2.89 17.97 7.81
N ARG A 365 -3.83 18.74 8.38
CA ARG A 365 -4.12 18.74 9.81
C ARG A 365 -5.19 17.76 10.28
N SER A 366 -5.94 17.11 9.38
CA SER A 366 -7.12 16.36 9.80
C SER A 366 -7.48 15.13 8.98
N HIS A 367 -6.77 14.81 7.91
CA HIS A 367 -7.19 13.74 7.01
C HIS A 367 -7.07 12.35 7.67
N ILE A 368 -5.94 12.05 8.31
CA ILE A 368 -5.76 10.78 9.02
C ILE A 368 -6.71 10.69 10.21
N ARG A 369 -6.87 11.79 10.96
CA ARG A 369 -7.81 11.85 12.08
C ARG A 369 -9.24 11.53 11.63
N GLN A 370 -9.72 12.16 10.57
CA GLN A 370 -11.06 11.91 10.07
C GLN A 370 -11.24 10.47 9.58
N ALA A 371 -10.24 9.90 8.89
CA ALA A 371 -10.26 8.50 8.50
C ALA A 371 -10.36 7.56 9.71
N VAL A 372 -9.59 7.82 10.78
CA VAL A 372 -9.57 7.01 12.00
C VAL A 372 -10.81 7.27 12.87
N GLU A 373 -11.21 8.52 13.09
CA GLU A 373 -12.21 8.87 14.10
C GLU A 373 -13.62 9.01 13.54
N VAL A 374 -13.80 9.46 12.29
CA VAL A 374 -15.10 9.62 11.63
C VAL A 374 -15.43 8.36 10.82
N ALA A 375 -14.63 8.03 9.83
CA ALA A 375 -14.86 6.85 8.98
C ALA A 375 -14.61 5.53 9.73
N LYS A 376 -13.91 5.55 10.88
CA LYS A 376 -13.57 4.37 11.69
C LYS A 376 -12.79 3.33 10.88
N ALA A 377 -11.87 3.76 10.03
CA ALA A 377 -11.03 2.87 9.24
C ALA A 377 -10.22 1.93 10.15
N GLU A 378 -10.16 0.66 9.78
CA GLU A 378 -9.33 -0.35 10.43
C GLU A 378 -7.86 -0.23 10.01
N ARG A 379 -7.62 0.29 8.79
CA ARG A 379 -6.26 0.50 8.27
C ARG A 379 -6.17 1.85 7.55
N ILE A 380 -4.96 2.40 7.53
CA ILE A 380 -4.62 3.64 6.85
C ILE A 380 -3.52 3.35 5.84
N GLY A 381 -3.79 3.60 4.57
CA GLY A 381 -2.77 3.61 3.52
C GLY A 381 -1.90 4.88 3.63
N HIS A 382 -0.58 4.74 3.49
CA HIS A 382 0.46 5.77 3.53
C HIS A 382 0.65 6.46 4.88
N GLY A 383 -0.30 7.26 5.34
CA GLY A 383 -0.22 7.94 6.62
C GLY A 383 0.95 8.94 6.76
N VAL A 384 1.44 9.51 5.66
CA VAL A 384 2.70 10.29 5.63
C VAL A 384 2.58 11.58 6.42
N SER A 385 1.44 12.27 6.37
CA SER A 385 1.25 13.58 7.00
C SER A 385 0.96 13.54 8.50
N ILE A 386 1.08 12.40 9.17
CA ILE A 386 0.69 12.21 10.59
C ILE A 386 1.29 13.27 11.54
N ALA A 387 2.52 13.71 11.30
CA ALA A 387 3.18 14.69 12.15
C ALA A 387 2.58 16.11 12.07
N TYR A 388 1.77 16.36 11.04
CA TYR A 388 1.08 17.65 10.83
C TYR A 388 -0.35 17.67 11.35
N GLU A 389 -0.88 16.51 11.75
CA GLU A 389 -2.23 16.39 12.30
C GLU A 389 -2.40 17.20 13.59
N ASP A 390 -3.56 17.81 13.77
CA ASP A 390 -3.90 18.42 15.05
C ASP A 390 -3.83 17.37 16.16
N ASP A 391 -3.08 17.65 17.25
CA ASP A 391 -2.80 16.69 18.30
C ASP A 391 -2.32 15.31 17.76
N ALA A 392 -1.26 15.34 16.98
CA ALA A 392 -0.69 14.13 16.36
C ALA A 392 -0.37 13.02 17.39
N LEU A 393 0.14 13.36 18.58
CA LEU A 393 0.44 12.38 19.62
C LEU A 393 -0.83 11.71 20.19
N GLY A 394 -1.90 12.46 20.39
CA GLY A 394 -3.20 11.90 20.80
C GLY A 394 -3.81 11.01 19.72
N LEU A 395 -3.64 11.37 18.43
CA LEU A 395 -4.08 10.55 17.32
C LEU A 395 -3.27 9.23 17.24
N LEU A 396 -1.94 9.29 17.38
CA LEU A 396 -1.08 8.10 17.42
C LEU A 396 -1.45 7.17 18.59
N GLN A 397 -1.75 7.72 19.75
CA GLN A 397 -2.26 6.95 20.89
C GLN A 397 -3.61 6.28 20.57
N THR A 398 -4.51 7.00 19.90
CA THR A 398 -5.80 6.48 19.44
C THR A 398 -5.61 5.33 18.45
N MET A 399 -4.73 5.49 17.45
CA MET A 399 -4.41 4.45 16.46
C MET A 399 -3.83 3.20 17.14
N ARG A 400 -2.89 3.36 18.07
CA ARG A 400 -2.34 2.25 18.87
C ARG A 400 -3.46 1.53 19.64
N ASN A 401 -4.29 2.26 20.38
CA ASN A 401 -5.34 1.68 21.24
C ASN A 401 -6.42 0.96 20.43
N ARG A 402 -6.77 1.49 19.26
CA ARG A 402 -7.71 0.86 18.30
C ARG A 402 -7.05 -0.20 17.45
N ARG A 403 -5.72 -0.32 17.49
CA ARG A 403 -4.93 -1.21 16.64
C ARG A 403 -5.15 -0.91 15.15
N THR A 404 -5.27 0.36 14.80
CA THR A 404 -5.32 0.81 13.41
C THR A 404 -3.95 0.63 12.77
N LEU A 405 -3.85 -0.27 11.78
CA LEU A 405 -2.58 -0.53 11.07
C LEU A 405 -2.30 0.58 10.07
N VAL A 406 -1.01 0.91 9.86
CA VAL A 406 -0.57 1.74 8.73
C VAL A 406 0.12 0.87 7.68
N GLU A 407 -0.34 1.00 6.43
CA GLU A 407 0.19 0.35 5.23
C GLU A 407 1.24 1.26 4.62
N ILE A 408 2.52 0.91 4.80
CA ILE A 408 3.66 1.75 4.44
C ILE A 408 4.14 1.40 3.04
N CYS A 409 4.09 2.38 2.13
CA CYS A 409 4.50 2.30 0.72
C CYS A 409 5.71 3.22 0.50
N LEU A 410 6.91 2.78 0.90
CA LEU A 410 8.11 3.65 0.98
C LEU A 410 8.51 4.24 -0.36
N THR A 411 8.53 3.42 -1.42
CA THR A 411 8.94 3.86 -2.76
C THR A 411 7.90 4.79 -3.38
N SER A 412 6.62 4.50 -3.21
CA SER A 412 5.53 5.36 -3.67
C SER A 412 5.60 6.73 -2.97
N ASN A 413 5.75 6.75 -1.64
CA ASN A 413 5.84 8.00 -0.87
C ASN A 413 7.09 8.83 -1.24
N GLU A 414 8.20 8.18 -1.60
CA GLU A 414 9.37 8.86 -2.12
C GLU A 414 9.09 9.47 -3.51
N ALA A 415 8.50 8.70 -4.41
CA ALA A 415 8.26 9.13 -5.79
C ALA A 415 7.20 10.22 -5.89
N ILE A 416 6.08 10.09 -5.17
CA ILE A 416 4.94 11.01 -5.23
C ILE A 416 5.18 12.25 -4.37
N LEU A 417 5.63 12.05 -3.12
CA LEU A 417 5.68 13.10 -2.10
C LEU A 417 7.10 13.61 -1.82
N GLN A 418 8.13 12.97 -2.40
CA GLN A 418 9.55 13.23 -2.10
C GLN A 418 9.88 13.03 -0.60
N VAL A 419 9.12 12.17 0.10
CA VAL A 419 9.28 11.88 1.52
C VAL A 419 9.96 10.54 1.71
N GLN A 420 11.17 10.55 2.26
CA GLN A 420 11.98 9.35 2.46
C GLN A 420 12.88 9.42 3.71
N GLY A 421 13.41 8.27 4.12
CA GLY A 421 14.40 8.17 5.20
C GLY A 421 13.89 8.81 6.49
N ARG A 422 14.65 9.76 7.03
CA ARG A 422 14.33 10.42 8.31
C ARG A 422 13.09 11.32 8.25
N SER A 423 12.71 11.79 7.08
CA SER A 423 11.49 12.60 6.89
C SER A 423 10.23 11.76 6.82
N HIS A 424 10.35 10.45 6.56
CA HIS A 424 9.20 9.55 6.55
C HIS A 424 8.80 9.15 7.98
N PRO A 425 7.50 9.13 8.33
CA PRO A 425 7.04 8.88 9.70
C PRO A 425 7.16 7.43 10.19
N PHE A 426 7.82 6.55 9.46
CA PHE A 426 8.02 5.13 9.82
C PHE A 426 8.51 4.95 11.28
N HIS A 427 9.57 5.69 11.66
CA HIS A 427 10.10 5.63 13.03
C HIS A 427 9.13 6.19 14.07
N LEU A 428 8.38 7.24 13.73
CA LEU A 428 7.40 7.84 14.62
C LEU A 428 6.30 6.83 14.95
N TYR A 429 5.67 6.22 13.94
CA TYR A 429 4.68 5.16 14.15
C TYR A 429 5.23 4.02 15.01
N ARG A 430 6.44 3.56 14.69
CA ARG A 430 7.10 2.46 15.41
C ARG A 430 7.35 2.80 16.87
N SER A 431 7.88 4.00 17.16
CA SER A 431 8.15 4.47 18.52
C SER A 431 6.87 4.63 19.35
N GLN A 432 5.75 4.97 18.70
CA GLN A 432 4.44 5.06 19.33
C GLN A 432 3.67 3.73 19.35
N GLN A 433 4.30 2.65 18.91
CA GLN A 433 3.71 1.30 18.89
C GLN A 433 2.42 1.20 18.07
N VAL A 434 2.28 2.02 17.04
CA VAL A 434 1.24 1.87 16.02
C VAL A 434 1.65 0.70 15.12
N PRO A 435 0.76 -0.27 14.86
CA PRO A 435 1.12 -1.41 14.01
C PRO A 435 1.38 -0.98 12.57
N LEU A 436 2.42 -1.56 11.95
CA LEU A 436 2.86 -1.28 10.59
C LEU A 436 2.96 -2.55 9.76
N THR A 437 2.73 -2.45 8.45
CA THR A 437 3.21 -3.41 7.46
C THR A 437 3.80 -2.65 6.27
N LEU A 438 4.62 -3.33 5.46
CA LEU A 438 5.06 -2.83 4.17
C LEU A 438 4.09 -3.28 3.08
N ALA A 439 3.89 -2.45 2.08
CA ALA A 439 3.04 -2.72 0.94
C ALA A 439 3.65 -2.12 -0.34
N SER A 440 3.31 -2.67 -1.49
CA SER A 440 3.94 -2.31 -2.76
C SER A 440 3.23 -1.17 -3.50
N ASP A 441 1.97 -0.89 -3.18
CA ASP A 441 1.12 0.06 -3.88
C ASP A 441 0.95 -0.32 -5.37
N ASP A 442 1.71 0.26 -6.27
CA ASP A 442 1.68 0.06 -7.71
C ASP A 442 3.04 -0.46 -8.23
N GLU A 443 3.31 -1.76 -8.04
CA GLU A 443 4.60 -2.39 -8.41
C GLU A 443 5.02 -2.08 -9.86
N GLY A 444 4.06 -2.15 -10.80
CA GLY A 444 4.32 -1.96 -12.21
C GLY A 444 4.69 -0.52 -12.57
N ILE A 445 3.97 0.47 -11.99
CA ILE A 445 4.26 1.89 -12.18
C ILE A 445 5.58 2.23 -11.52
N SER A 446 5.75 1.86 -10.25
CA SER A 446 6.95 2.16 -9.45
C SER A 446 8.17 1.35 -9.88
N ARG A 447 8.01 0.32 -10.72
CA ARG A 447 9.09 -0.56 -11.21
C ARG A 447 9.80 -1.32 -10.09
N ILE A 448 9.05 -1.73 -9.08
CA ILE A 448 9.53 -2.42 -7.88
C ILE A 448 8.81 -3.76 -7.68
N ASP A 449 9.15 -4.42 -6.61
CA ASP A 449 8.42 -5.53 -6.02
C ASP A 449 8.36 -5.37 -4.48
N LEU A 450 7.54 -6.13 -3.78
CA LEU A 450 7.46 -6.03 -2.32
C LEU A 450 8.81 -6.36 -1.64
N SER A 451 9.66 -7.20 -2.25
CA SER A 451 11.02 -7.43 -1.76
C SER A 451 11.87 -6.16 -1.78
N HIS A 452 11.64 -5.26 -2.75
CA HIS A 452 12.30 -3.96 -2.79
C HIS A 452 11.90 -3.09 -1.58
N GLU A 453 10.61 -3.06 -1.23
CA GLU A 453 10.14 -2.32 -0.05
C GLU A 453 10.83 -2.80 1.24
N TYR A 454 10.95 -4.13 1.41
CA TYR A 454 11.70 -4.70 2.53
C TYR A 454 13.20 -4.34 2.49
N GLN A 455 13.81 -4.29 1.32
CA GLN A 455 15.20 -3.86 1.15
C GLN A 455 15.40 -2.39 1.52
N VAL A 456 14.54 -1.50 1.02
CA VAL A 456 14.53 -0.07 1.35
C VAL A 456 14.35 0.14 2.86
N ALA A 457 13.43 -0.61 3.47
CA ALA A 457 13.21 -0.53 4.91
C ALA A 457 14.45 -0.95 5.72
N LEU A 458 15.13 -2.04 5.32
CA LEU A 458 16.40 -2.45 5.95
C LEU A 458 17.49 -1.39 5.85
N GLN A 459 17.65 -0.78 4.66
CA GLN A 459 18.68 0.20 4.40
C GLN A 459 18.45 1.53 5.13
N ARG A 460 17.19 1.96 5.24
CA ARG A 460 16.86 3.29 5.76
C ARG A 460 16.53 3.33 7.25
N TYR A 461 16.08 2.22 7.84
CA TYR A 461 15.50 2.22 9.20
C TYR A 461 16.18 1.26 10.17
N HIS A 462 17.35 0.73 9.83
CA HIS A 462 18.14 -0.16 10.69
C HIS A 462 17.31 -1.30 11.32
N LEU A 463 16.45 -1.92 10.51
CA LEU A 463 15.62 -3.02 10.97
C LEU A 463 16.45 -4.28 11.24
N HIS A 464 16.07 -5.03 12.27
CA HIS A 464 16.60 -6.36 12.54
C HIS A 464 15.70 -7.45 11.94
N TYR A 465 16.16 -8.67 11.87
CA TYR A 465 15.37 -9.79 11.33
C TYR A 465 14.03 -9.96 12.07
N ALA A 466 14.02 -9.77 13.39
CA ALA A 466 12.78 -9.80 14.18
C ALA A 466 11.75 -8.73 13.72
N ASP A 467 12.22 -7.56 13.31
CA ASP A 467 11.35 -6.49 12.79
C ASP A 467 10.72 -6.88 11.45
N LEU A 468 11.50 -7.54 10.56
CA LEU A 468 10.97 -8.03 9.28
C LEU A 468 9.90 -9.09 9.50
N LYS A 469 10.11 -10.02 10.45
CA LYS A 469 9.10 -11.00 10.85
C LYS A 469 7.85 -10.33 11.42
N GLN A 470 8.03 -9.28 12.22
CA GLN A 470 6.92 -8.50 12.77
C GLN A 470 6.08 -7.86 11.66
N LEU A 471 6.72 -7.19 10.69
CA LEU A 471 6.04 -6.57 9.53
C LEU A 471 5.27 -7.62 8.71
N ALA A 472 5.90 -8.75 8.42
CA ALA A 472 5.28 -9.85 7.69
C ALA A 472 4.10 -10.48 8.47
N ARG A 473 4.22 -10.67 9.78
CA ARG A 473 3.12 -11.16 10.62
C ARG A 473 1.97 -10.16 10.69
N ASN A 474 2.29 -8.86 10.76
CA ASN A 474 1.30 -7.80 10.77
C ASN A 474 0.47 -7.80 9.49
N SER A 475 1.05 -8.07 8.31
CA SER A 475 0.30 -8.11 7.05
C SER A 475 -0.86 -9.11 7.09
N LEU A 476 -0.69 -10.26 7.77
CA LEU A 476 -1.73 -11.26 7.93
C LEU A 476 -2.62 -11.02 9.16
N GLN A 477 -2.06 -10.49 10.26
CA GLN A 477 -2.81 -10.18 11.48
C GLN A 477 -3.88 -9.11 11.22
N TYR A 478 -3.54 -8.11 10.42
CA TYR A 478 -4.41 -6.98 10.09
C TYR A 478 -5.07 -7.12 8.71
N SER A 479 -4.85 -8.24 8.01
CA SER A 479 -5.61 -8.56 6.80
C SER A 479 -7.10 -8.65 7.10
N PHE A 480 -7.92 -8.47 6.09
CA PHE A 480 -9.37 -8.66 6.21
C PHE A 480 -9.82 -10.11 5.98
N LEU A 481 -8.89 -11.06 6.02
CA LEU A 481 -9.22 -12.48 6.01
C LEU A 481 -10.19 -12.86 7.13
N ALA A 482 -11.11 -13.76 6.81
CA ALA A 482 -12.12 -14.23 7.74
C ALA A 482 -11.53 -15.09 8.87
N GLY A 483 -12.22 -15.10 9.99
CA GLY A 483 -11.90 -15.94 11.14
C GLY A 483 -10.98 -15.30 12.17
N PRO A 484 -10.85 -15.95 13.33
CA PRO A 484 -10.01 -15.50 14.44
C PRO A 484 -8.52 -15.66 14.12
N SER A 485 -7.68 -14.85 14.80
CA SER A 485 -6.22 -14.94 14.69
C SER A 485 -5.69 -16.23 15.36
N LEU A 486 -4.60 -16.77 14.80
CA LEU A 486 -3.76 -17.78 15.46
C LEU A 486 -3.13 -17.24 16.74
N TRP A 487 -2.84 -15.95 16.80
CA TRP A 487 -2.09 -15.28 17.86
C TRP A 487 -3.00 -14.63 18.89
N GLN A 488 -2.62 -14.70 20.18
CA GLN A 488 -3.35 -14.02 21.25
C GLN A 488 -3.11 -12.50 21.25
N SER A 489 -1.97 -12.06 20.72
CA SER A 489 -1.60 -10.64 20.62
C SER A 489 -0.60 -10.40 19.50
N ASP A 490 -0.34 -9.11 19.18
CA ASP A 490 0.65 -8.68 18.19
C ASP A 490 2.10 -8.85 18.63
N ALA A 491 2.33 -9.32 19.87
CA ALA A 491 3.66 -9.73 20.30
C ALA A 491 4.08 -11.09 19.69
N TYR A 492 3.12 -11.84 19.08
CA TYR A 492 3.34 -13.13 18.42
C TYR A 492 4.14 -14.15 19.25
N THR A 493 3.95 -14.11 20.57
CA THR A 493 4.63 -14.99 21.51
C THR A 493 3.78 -16.17 21.95
N ARG A 494 2.46 -16.06 21.84
CA ARG A 494 1.50 -17.08 22.28
C ARG A 494 0.43 -17.29 21.22
N VAL A 495 0.25 -18.55 20.85
CA VAL A 495 -0.88 -18.97 20.01
C VAL A 495 -2.16 -19.11 20.83
N THR A 496 -3.30 -19.14 20.13
CA THR A 496 -4.61 -19.44 20.72
C THR A 496 -4.55 -20.71 21.59
N PRO A 497 -5.31 -20.81 22.69
CA PRO A 497 -5.37 -22.03 23.50
C PRO A 497 -5.77 -23.29 22.72
N ARG A 498 -6.43 -23.13 21.57
CA ARG A 498 -6.79 -24.25 20.69
C ARG A 498 -5.58 -24.92 20.04
N CYS A 499 -4.50 -24.18 19.82
CA CYS A 499 -3.25 -24.66 19.21
C CYS A 499 -2.07 -24.68 20.20
N ALA A 500 -2.31 -24.57 21.52
CA ALA A 500 -1.24 -24.47 22.52
C ALA A 500 -0.29 -25.69 22.60
N SER A 501 -0.77 -26.88 22.18
CA SER A 501 0.04 -28.11 22.11
C SER A 501 0.86 -28.25 20.84
N ASP A 502 0.58 -27.42 19.84
CA ASP A 502 1.25 -27.48 18.54
C ASP A 502 2.18 -26.28 18.36
N ARG A 503 3.39 -26.53 17.84
CA ARG A 503 4.34 -25.47 17.52
C ARG A 503 3.93 -24.82 16.19
N PRO A 504 3.75 -23.47 16.11
CA PRO A 504 3.48 -22.77 14.86
C PRO A 504 4.48 -23.13 13.77
N GLY A 505 3.96 -23.41 12.58
CA GLY A 505 4.78 -23.77 11.41
C GLY A 505 5.27 -25.22 11.38
N ALA A 506 5.08 -26.01 12.44
CA ALA A 506 5.36 -27.43 12.44
C ALA A 506 4.18 -28.26 11.94
N ARG A 507 4.38 -29.59 11.83
CA ARG A 507 3.27 -30.50 11.54
C ARG A 507 2.25 -30.43 12.69
N ILE A 508 0.99 -30.23 12.33
CA ILE A 508 -0.13 -30.21 13.29
C ILE A 508 -0.35 -31.64 13.81
N THR A 509 -0.44 -31.78 15.12
CA THR A 509 -0.60 -33.08 15.80
C THR A 509 -1.95 -33.20 16.52
N SER A 510 -2.57 -32.07 16.91
CA SER A 510 -3.85 -32.08 17.62
C SER A 510 -5.03 -31.78 16.69
N ASN A 511 -6.09 -32.59 16.78
CA ASN A 511 -7.33 -32.35 16.04
C ASN A 511 -7.93 -30.98 16.40
N ARG A 512 -7.81 -30.55 17.66
CA ARG A 512 -8.32 -29.26 18.13
C ARG A 512 -7.71 -28.07 17.39
N CYS A 513 -6.40 -28.13 17.09
CA CYS A 513 -5.73 -27.10 16.29
C CYS A 513 -6.09 -27.24 14.81
N ALA A 514 -6.14 -28.45 14.28
CA ALA A 514 -6.55 -28.69 12.90
C ALA A 514 -7.95 -28.13 12.60
N ASP A 515 -8.92 -28.40 13.46
CA ASP A 515 -10.31 -27.89 13.35
C ASP A 515 -10.35 -26.35 13.46
N PHE A 516 -9.55 -25.78 14.36
CA PHE A 516 -9.47 -24.33 14.51
C PHE A 516 -8.92 -23.68 13.23
N LEU A 517 -7.86 -24.22 12.67
CA LEU A 517 -7.27 -23.72 11.42
C LEU A 517 -8.25 -23.90 10.25
N ALA A 518 -8.94 -25.04 10.15
CA ALA A 518 -9.94 -25.27 9.11
C ALA A 518 -11.10 -24.25 9.13
N GLY A 519 -11.41 -23.70 10.31
CA GLY A 519 -12.46 -22.68 10.49
C GLY A 519 -11.98 -21.23 10.39
N SER A 520 -10.71 -20.96 10.02
CA SER A 520 -10.19 -19.59 9.98
C SER A 520 -9.16 -19.40 8.86
N ASP A 521 -9.55 -18.70 7.79
CA ASP A 521 -8.63 -18.31 6.69
C ASP A 521 -7.41 -17.55 7.22
N ARG A 522 -7.63 -16.63 8.18
CA ARG A 522 -6.56 -15.86 8.80
C ARG A 522 -5.56 -16.74 9.54
N ALA A 523 -6.05 -17.64 10.39
CA ALA A 523 -5.16 -18.53 11.16
C ALA A 523 -4.40 -19.50 10.25
N GLN A 524 -5.03 -20.00 9.17
CA GLN A 524 -4.34 -20.81 8.16
C GLN A 524 -3.20 -20.05 7.49
N ALA A 525 -3.45 -18.81 7.05
CA ALA A 525 -2.42 -17.97 6.43
C ALA A 525 -1.27 -17.69 7.41
N GLN A 526 -1.57 -17.40 8.68
CA GLN A 526 -0.59 -17.19 9.72
C GLN A 526 0.22 -18.46 10.02
N TRP A 527 -0.41 -19.62 10.09
CA TRP A 527 0.29 -20.89 10.26
C TRP A 527 1.21 -21.20 9.09
N ARG A 528 0.75 -20.95 7.87
CA ARG A 528 1.55 -21.10 6.66
C ARG A 528 2.78 -20.19 6.70
N LEU A 529 2.63 -18.92 7.09
CA LEU A 529 3.76 -17.99 7.23
C LEU A 529 4.82 -18.51 8.21
N GLU A 530 4.41 -19.07 9.35
CA GLU A 530 5.37 -19.66 10.31
C GLU A 530 6.07 -20.90 9.73
N THR A 531 5.37 -21.70 8.89
CA THR A 531 6.00 -22.82 8.17
C THR A 531 7.05 -22.32 7.17
N GLU A 532 6.72 -21.26 6.45
CA GLU A 532 7.63 -20.62 5.49
C GLU A 532 8.84 -20.00 6.21
N PHE A 533 8.67 -19.37 7.39
CA PHE A 533 9.78 -18.89 8.21
C PHE A 533 10.68 -20.04 8.68
N ALA A 534 10.12 -21.13 9.18
CA ALA A 534 10.90 -22.29 9.62
C ALA A 534 11.74 -22.87 8.47
N ALA A 535 11.18 -22.96 7.26
CA ALA A 535 11.90 -23.41 6.08
C ALA A 535 13.01 -22.41 5.65
N PHE A 536 12.72 -21.11 5.69
CA PHE A 536 13.70 -20.06 5.38
C PHE A 536 14.87 -20.06 6.36
N GLU A 537 14.61 -20.15 7.66
CA GLU A 537 15.61 -20.16 8.74
C GLU A 537 16.47 -21.43 8.72
N ALA A 538 15.97 -22.52 8.13
CA ALA A 538 16.72 -23.77 7.97
C ALA A 538 17.70 -23.77 6.79
N MET A 539 17.67 -22.77 5.90
CA MET A 539 18.52 -22.74 4.71
C MET A 539 20.01 -22.66 5.07
N PRO A 540 20.87 -23.49 4.45
CA PRO A 540 22.29 -23.59 4.81
C PRO A 540 23.09 -22.30 4.61
N GLN A 541 22.69 -21.45 3.67
CA GLN A 541 23.43 -20.21 3.36
C GLN A 541 23.50 -19.22 4.54
N TRP A 542 22.54 -19.24 5.43
CA TRP A 542 22.57 -18.35 6.60
C TRP A 542 23.63 -18.70 7.64
N ARG A 543 24.13 -19.94 7.60
CA ARG A 543 25.14 -20.47 8.52
C ARG A 543 26.57 -20.36 7.98
N ARG A 544 26.73 -19.96 6.72
CA ARG A 544 28.05 -19.77 6.12
C ARG A 544 28.68 -18.49 6.65
N PRO A 545 30.00 -18.50 6.89
CA PRO A 545 30.72 -17.33 7.36
C PRO A 545 30.66 -16.15 6.39
#